data_d83b4f162cbc88d7ec1078533d37af57
#
_entry.id   d83b4f162cbc88d7ec1078533d37af57
#
_cell.length_a   1.000
_cell.length_b   1.000
_cell.length_c   1.000
_cell.angle_alpha   90.00
_cell.angle_beta   90.00
_cell.angle_gamma   90.00
#
_symmetry.space_group_name_H-M   'P 1'
#
loop_
_entity.id
_entity.type
_entity.pdbx_description
1 polymer ?
#
loop_
_entity_poly.entity_id
_entity_poly.type
_entity_poly.pdbx_seq_one_letter_code
_entity_poly.pdbx_strand_id
1 'polypeptide(L)'
;MAELLTVKKLCKNGILKDVSFGVRAGEMVAIMGPSGSGKSTLLYQVSGMDWADSGAVWMDGTEICALSEDDRARLRLSRMGFVFQQMNMLKNLNLLDNILLPACRLDRGRRTGKELERRARMLMGKMGIEALAQRRITQVSGGQLQRACICRSMMNEPSILFADEPTGALNQSAAQEVMAEFTRLNQEGTTILMVTHDSKVAAKCGRILYLLDGRIQGEFSPTGVEKEREAAVNRWLAGMGW
;
A
#
# COMPACT_ATOMS: atom_id res chain seq x y z
N MET A 1 -15.41 15.96 1.42
CA MET A 1 -15.41 14.62 0.78
C MET A 1 -15.41 13.59 1.89
N ALA A 2 -16.15 12.49 1.76
CA ALA A 2 -16.19 11.43 2.76
C ALA A 2 -14.83 10.71 2.83
N GLU A 3 -14.44 10.25 4.02
CA GLU A 3 -13.26 9.42 4.23
C GLU A 3 -13.54 8.00 3.70
N LEU A 4 -12.59 7.44 2.95
CA LEU A 4 -12.63 6.05 2.53
C LEU A 4 -12.19 5.12 3.68
N LEU A 5 -11.18 5.54 4.44
CA LEU A 5 -10.69 4.83 5.62
C LEU A 5 -10.73 5.79 6.81
N THR A 6 -11.36 5.36 7.90
CA THR A 6 -11.43 6.11 9.17
C THR A 6 -10.90 5.24 10.30
N VAL A 7 -9.96 5.75 11.05
CA VAL A 7 -9.33 5.08 12.22
C VAL A 7 -9.62 5.91 13.46
N LYS A 8 -10.17 5.28 14.51
CA LYS A 8 -10.51 5.96 15.76
C LYS A 8 -9.96 5.20 16.96
N LYS A 9 -9.13 5.89 17.73
CA LYS A 9 -8.58 5.45 19.04
C LYS A 9 -7.99 4.03 19.01
N LEU A 10 -7.29 3.70 17.90
CA LEU A 10 -6.73 2.37 17.68
C LEU A 10 -5.58 2.11 18.65
N CYS A 11 -5.65 0.97 19.37
CA CYS A 11 -4.61 0.54 20.30
C CYS A 11 -4.18 -0.90 20.00
N LYS A 12 -2.89 -1.22 20.23
CA LYS A 12 -2.33 -2.56 20.07
C LYS A 12 -1.15 -2.82 21.00
N ASN A 13 -1.33 -3.66 22.03
CA ASN A 13 -0.26 -4.24 22.88
C ASN A 13 0.83 -3.23 23.31
N GLY A 14 0.47 -2.00 23.65
CA GLY A 14 1.42 -0.94 23.97
C GLY A 14 2.22 -0.38 22.78
N ILE A 15 2.11 -1.01 21.59
CA ILE A 15 2.79 -0.57 20.34
C ILE A 15 2.05 0.62 19.75
N LEU A 16 0.70 0.54 19.65
CA LEU A 16 -0.16 1.63 19.20
C LEU A 16 -0.98 2.17 20.35
N LYS A 17 -1.08 3.49 20.47
CA LYS A 17 -1.65 4.18 21.62
C LYS A 17 -2.59 5.29 21.15
N ASP A 18 -3.88 5.00 21.05
CA ASP A 18 -4.93 5.98 20.72
C ASP A 18 -4.73 6.65 19.33
N VAL A 19 -4.41 5.84 18.33
CA VAL A 19 -4.15 6.33 16.97
C VAL A 19 -5.47 6.65 16.27
N SER A 20 -5.60 7.88 15.76
CA SER A 20 -6.80 8.34 15.06
C SER A 20 -6.40 9.15 13.82
N PHE A 21 -6.92 8.80 12.65
CA PHE A 21 -6.77 9.54 11.38
C PHE A 21 -7.80 9.05 10.36
N GLY A 22 -7.94 9.80 9.27
CA GLY A 22 -8.74 9.39 8.12
C GLY A 22 -7.93 9.46 6.81
N VAL A 23 -8.34 8.71 5.79
CA VAL A 23 -7.81 8.78 4.43
C VAL A 23 -8.97 8.98 3.47
N ARG A 24 -8.89 10.02 2.63
CA ARG A 24 -9.93 10.34 1.63
C ARG A 24 -9.74 9.50 0.38
N ALA A 25 -10.83 9.26 -0.35
CA ALA A 25 -10.74 8.62 -1.66
C ALA A 25 -9.83 9.42 -2.61
N GLY A 26 -8.93 8.74 -3.32
CA GLY A 26 -7.94 9.33 -4.21
C GLY A 26 -6.75 10.00 -3.51
N GLU A 27 -6.66 9.94 -2.18
CA GLU A 27 -5.53 10.49 -1.43
C GLU A 27 -4.33 9.51 -1.42
N MET A 28 -3.11 10.05 -1.49
CA MET A 28 -1.87 9.30 -1.26
C MET A 28 -1.23 9.79 0.03
N VAL A 29 -1.25 8.94 1.06
CA VAL A 29 -0.78 9.26 2.42
C VAL A 29 0.42 8.40 2.76
N ALA A 30 1.47 9.00 3.32
CA ALA A 30 2.61 8.30 3.90
C ALA A 30 2.50 8.26 5.43
N ILE A 31 2.82 7.13 6.04
CA ILE A 31 3.10 7.00 7.47
C ILE A 31 4.62 6.92 7.62
N MET A 32 5.20 7.91 8.28
CA MET A 32 6.63 7.96 8.61
C MET A 32 6.86 7.81 10.11
N GLY A 33 8.09 7.50 10.51
CA GLY A 33 8.49 7.36 11.90
C GLY A 33 9.73 6.47 12.03
N PRO A 34 10.46 6.50 13.13
CA PRO A 34 11.67 5.70 13.35
C PRO A 34 11.37 4.20 13.34
N SER A 35 12.41 3.38 13.23
CA SER A 35 12.27 1.92 13.36
C SER A 35 11.66 1.58 14.71
N GLY A 36 10.71 0.64 14.72
CA GLY A 36 10.02 0.24 15.96
C GLY A 36 8.87 1.16 16.41
N SER A 37 8.58 2.28 15.72
CA SER A 37 7.46 3.17 16.11
C SER A 37 6.05 2.59 15.93
N GLY A 38 5.93 1.42 15.27
CA GLY A 38 4.64 0.74 15.06
C GLY A 38 4.01 0.92 13.67
N LYS A 39 4.75 1.44 12.67
CA LYS A 39 4.21 1.74 11.32
C LYS A 39 3.60 0.52 10.61
N SER A 40 4.34 -0.58 10.48
CA SER A 40 3.81 -1.80 9.85
C SER A 40 2.69 -2.42 10.69
N THR A 41 2.79 -2.35 12.03
CA THR A 41 1.70 -2.76 12.92
C THR A 41 0.44 -1.94 12.64
N LEU A 42 0.57 -0.61 12.50
CA LEU A 42 -0.56 0.26 12.16
C LEU A 42 -1.16 -0.12 10.80
N LEU A 43 -0.31 -0.33 9.78
CA LEU A 43 -0.76 -0.75 8.44
C LEU A 43 -1.55 -2.06 8.50
N TYR A 44 -1.07 -3.06 9.26
CA TYR A 44 -1.74 -4.37 9.38
C TYR A 44 -3.05 -4.27 10.16
N GLN A 45 -3.12 -3.40 11.18
CA GLN A 45 -4.36 -3.16 11.92
C GLN A 45 -5.43 -2.50 11.04
N VAL A 46 -5.08 -1.42 10.33
CA VAL A 46 -6.04 -0.66 9.52
C VAL A 46 -6.48 -1.40 8.27
N SER A 47 -5.69 -2.38 7.81
CA SER A 47 -6.05 -3.27 6.70
C SER A 47 -6.79 -4.54 7.14
N GLY A 48 -7.00 -4.72 8.44
CA GLY A 48 -7.66 -5.92 8.99
C GLY A 48 -6.84 -7.20 8.84
N MET A 49 -5.52 -7.10 8.64
CA MET A 49 -4.60 -8.26 8.64
C MET A 49 -4.31 -8.77 10.05
N ASP A 50 -4.37 -7.87 11.04
CA ASP A 50 -4.20 -8.20 12.45
C ASP A 50 -5.34 -7.57 13.28
N TRP A 51 -5.54 -8.00 14.52
CA TRP A 51 -6.57 -7.53 15.41
C TRP A 51 -6.08 -6.39 16.30
N ALA A 52 -6.87 -5.31 16.37
CA ALA A 52 -6.67 -4.27 17.38
C ALA A 52 -7.13 -4.76 18.75
N ASP A 53 -6.50 -4.28 19.82
CA ASP A 53 -6.95 -4.55 21.18
C ASP A 53 -8.15 -3.66 21.56
N SER A 54 -8.19 -2.44 21.02
CA SER A 54 -9.31 -1.52 21.16
C SER A 54 -9.28 -0.45 20.05
N GLY A 55 -10.36 0.32 19.96
CA GLY A 55 -10.59 1.29 18.89
C GLY A 55 -11.34 0.65 17.74
N ALA A 56 -11.50 1.40 16.63
CA ALA A 56 -12.24 0.93 15.50
C ALA A 56 -11.66 1.46 14.18
N VAL A 57 -11.84 0.67 13.13
CA VAL A 57 -11.44 1.00 11.75
C VAL A 57 -12.65 0.81 10.85
N TRP A 58 -12.98 1.84 10.07
CA TRP A 58 -14.02 1.78 9.06
C TRP A 58 -13.42 1.94 7.67
N MET A 59 -13.88 1.13 6.74
CA MET A 59 -13.58 1.28 5.33
C MET A 59 -14.89 1.36 4.55
N ASP A 60 -15.08 2.47 3.85
CA ASP A 60 -16.29 2.74 3.05
C ASP A 60 -17.59 2.46 3.86
N GLY A 61 -17.63 2.93 5.12
CA GLY A 61 -18.74 2.74 6.04
C GLY A 61 -18.83 1.37 6.72
N THR A 62 -17.98 0.40 6.35
CA THR A 62 -17.94 -0.93 6.97
C THR A 62 -16.92 -0.95 8.11
N GLU A 63 -17.33 -1.32 9.32
CA GLU A 63 -16.44 -1.47 10.47
C GLU A 63 -15.65 -2.79 10.38
N ILE A 64 -14.34 -2.69 10.10
CA ILE A 64 -13.46 -3.84 9.87
C ILE A 64 -13.29 -4.67 11.14
N CYS A 65 -13.19 -4.01 12.29
CA CYS A 65 -12.95 -4.68 13.58
C CYS A 65 -14.14 -5.56 14.02
N ALA A 66 -15.35 -5.25 13.56
CA ALA A 66 -16.56 -6.01 13.88
C ALA A 66 -16.79 -7.23 12.95
N LEU A 67 -16.05 -7.35 11.85
CA LEU A 67 -16.21 -8.43 10.88
C LEU A 67 -15.64 -9.76 11.40
N SER A 68 -16.25 -10.87 10.97
CA SER A 68 -15.63 -12.19 11.09
C SER A 68 -14.33 -12.27 10.28
N GLU A 69 -13.45 -13.24 10.57
CA GLU A 69 -12.21 -13.41 9.80
C GLU A 69 -12.50 -13.69 8.32
N ASP A 70 -13.51 -14.50 8.00
CA ASP A 70 -13.90 -14.79 6.63
C ASP A 70 -14.38 -13.54 5.88
N ASP A 71 -15.17 -12.68 6.53
CA ASP A 71 -15.66 -11.45 5.92
C ASP A 71 -14.53 -10.41 5.77
N ARG A 72 -13.61 -10.32 6.73
CA ARG A 72 -12.40 -9.50 6.59
C ARG A 72 -11.51 -10.01 5.47
N ALA A 73 -11.28 -11.32 5.38
CA ALA A 73 -10.51 -11.91 4.29
C ALA A 73 -11.15 -11.60 2.92
N ARG A 74 -12.49 -11.66 2.84
CA ARG A 74 -13.25 -11.29 1.64
C ARG A 74 -13.14 -9.81 1.32
N LEU A 75 -13.23 -8.94 2.33
CA LEU A 75 -13.06 -7.49 2.17
C LEU A 75 -11.65 -7.16 1.68
N ARG A 76 -10.61 -7.73 2.31
CA ARG A 76 -9.21 -7.58 1.87
C ARG A 76 -9.04 -7.99 0.41
N LEU A 77 -9.55 -9.16 0.04
CA LEU A 77 -9.41 -9.71 -1.31
C LEU A 77 -10.13 -8.88 -2.37
N SER A 78 -11.29 -8.30 -2.05
CA SER A 78 -12.15 -7.61 -3.01
C SER A 78 -11.91 -6.09 -3.09
N ARG A 79 -11.49 -5.44 -2.00
CA ARG A 79 -11.45 -3.98 -1.89
C ARG A 79 -10.09 -3.41 -1.55
N MET A 80 -9.10 -4.24 -1.17
CA MET A 80 -7.78 -3.82 -0.77
C MET A 80 -6.71 -4.46 -1.64
N GLY A 81 -5.71 -3.68 -2.03
CA GLY A 81 -4.48 -4.17 -2.64
C GLY A 81 -3.32 -4.08 -1.66
N PHE A 82 -2.34 -4.97 -1.80
CA PHE A 82 -1.19 -5.02 -0.89
C PHE A 82 0.12 -5.13 -1.66
N VAL A 83 1.07 -4.25 -1.32
CA VAL A 83 2.45 -4.27 -1.80
C VAL A 83 3.37 -4.27 -0.58
N PHE A 84 4.17 -5.32 -0.41
CA PHE A 84 5.06 -5.50 0.74
C PHE A 84 6.52 -5.28 0.34
N GLN A 85 7.36 -4.97 1.29
CA GLN A 85 8.81 -4.92 1.14
C GLN A 85 9.35 -6.30 0.70
N GLN A 86 8.92 -7.37 1.36
CA GLN A 86 9.11 -8.74 0.89
C GLN A 86 7.99 -9.05 -0.11
N MET A 87 8.34 -9.20 -1.35
CA MET A 87 7.40 -9.27 -2.48
C MET A 87 6.40 -10.43 -2.42
N ASN A 88 6.66 -11.47 -1.60
CA ASN A 88 5.76 -12.59 -1.31
C ASN A 88 5.13 -13.23 -2.57
N MET A 89 5.95 -13.44 -3.60
CA MET A 89 5.58 -14.15 -4.82
C MET A 89 5.86 -15.65 -4.68
N LEU A 90 5.01 -16.49 -5.24
CA LEU A 90 5.20 -17.94 -5.24
C LEU A 90 6.28 -18.33 -6.24
N LYS A 91 7.34 -19.00 -5.74
CA LYS A 91 8.55 -19.33 -6.52
C LYS A 91 8.31 -20.35 -7.63
N ASN A 92 7.30 -21.19 -7.48
CA ASN A 92 6.92 -22.23 -8.44
C ASN A 92 6.02 -21.74 -9.58
N LEU A 93 5.58 -20.49 -9.54
CA LEU A 93 4.75 -19.85 -10.56
C LEU A 93 5.54 -18.83 -11.38
N ASN A 94 5.13 -18.60 -12.63
CA ASN A 94 5.59 -17.48 -13.43
C ASN A 94 4.97 -16.15 -12.95
N LEU A 95 5.36 -15.00 -13.53
CA LEU A 95 4.83 -13.70 -13.12
C LEU A 95 3.32 -13.57 -13.38
N LEU A 96 2.86 -14.01 -14.54
CA LEU A 96 1.44 -13.93 -14.90
C LEU A 96 0.57 -14.71 -13.93
N ASP A 97 0.95 -15.94 -13.61
CA ASP A 97 0.20 -16.81 -12.68
C ASP A 97 0.16 -16.20 -11.26
N ASN A 98 1.28 -15.63 -10.78
CA ASN A 98 1.32 -14.91 -9.52
C ASN A 98 0.36 -13.71 -9.50
N ILE A 99 0.28 -12.97 -10.60
CA ILE A 99 -0.60 -11.80 -10.73
C ILE A 99 -2.07 -12.23 -10.74
N LEU A 100 -2.39 -13.36 -11.36
CA LEU A 100 -3.76 -13.89 -11.48
C LEU A 100 -4.35 -14.40 -10.15
N LEU A 101 -3.51 -14.85 -9.20
CA LEU A 101 -3.94 -15.51 -7.97
C LEU A 101 -5.10 -14.82 -7.22
N PRO A 102 -5.05 -13.49 -6.93
CA PRO A 102 -6.13 -12.84 -6.19
C PRO A 102 -7.46 -12.87 -6.94
N ALA A 103 -7.42 -12.70 -8.27
CA ALA A 103 -8.62 -12.70 -9.08
C ALA A 103 -9.22 -14.10 -9.21
N CYS A 104 -8.41 -15.14 -9.41
CA CYS A 104 -8.86 -16.52 -9.41
C CYS A 104 -9.55 -16.89 -8.08
N ARG A 105 -9.05 -16.37 -6.94
CA ARG A 105 -9.62 -16.64 -5.62
C ARG A 105 -10.96 -15.92 -5.39
N LEU A 106 -11.07 -14.68 -5.85
CA LEU A 106 -12.27 -13.85 -5.68
C LEU A 106 -13.39 -14.29 -6.62
N ASP A 107 -13.05 -14.56 -7.86
CA ASP A 107 -14.01 -14.62 -8.97
C ASP A 107 -14.89 -15.90 -8.97
N ARG A 108 -14.37 -17.00 -8.43
CA ARG A 108 -15.06 -18.30 -8.31
C ARG A 108 -15.81 -18.72 -9.60
N GLY A 109 -15.26 -18.37 -10.78
CA GLY A 109 -15.81 -18.76 -12.08
C GLY A 109 -16.82 -17.75 -12.68
N ARG A 110 -16.94 -16.53 -12.16
CA ARG A 110 -17.80 -15.48 -12.74
C ARG A 110 -17.21 -14.91 -14.04
N ARG A 111 -15.87 -14.76 -14.11
CA ARG A 111 -15.13 -14.35 -15.30
C ARG A 111 -14.39 -15.55 -15.89
N THR A 112 -14.23 -15.57 -17.20
CA THR A 112 -13.44 -16.62 -17.85
C THR A 112 -11.96 -16.43 -17.57
N GLY A 113 -11.18 -17.51 -17.60
CA GLY A 113 -9.73 -17.41 -17.47
C GLY A 113 -9.10 -16.47 -18.48
N LYS A 114 -9.65 -16.39 -19.71
CA LYS A 114 -9.21 -15.44 -20.76
C LYS A 114 -9.42 -13.98 -20.39
N GLU A 115 -10.53 -13.65 -19.73
CA GLU A 115 -10.81 -12.26 -19.27
C GLU A 115 -9.84 -11.86 -18.17
N LEU A 116 -9.59 -12.74 -17.20
CA LEU A 116 -8.63 -12.51 -16.13
C LEU A 116 -7.21 -12.33 -16.71
N GLU A 117 -6.80 -13.20 -17.64
CA GLU A 117 -5.49 -13.10 -18.29
C GLU A 117 -5.35 -11.78 -19.09
N ARG A 118 -6.38 -11.40 -19.86
CA ARG A 118 -6.38 -10.13 -20.60
C ARG A 118 -6.18 -8.93 -19.65
N ARG A 119 -6.86 -8.94 -18.49
CA ARG A 119 -6.68 -7.90 -17.47
C ARG A 119 -5.28 -7.90 -16.89
N ALA A 120 -4.74 -9.06 -16.53
CA ALA A 120 -3.38 -9.18 -16.02
C ALA A 120 -2.35 -8.64 -17.02
N ARG A 121 -2.45 -9.02 -18.30
CA ARG A 121 -1.56 -8.53 -19.37
C ARG A 121 -1.69 -7.03 -19.58
N MET A 122 -2.91 -6.46 -19.52
CA MET A 122 -3.13 -5.03 -19.59
C MET A 122 -2.40 -4.29 -18.44
N LEU A 123 -2.51 -4.79 -17.19
CA LEU A 123 -1.79 -4.22 -16.04
C LEU A 123 -0.27 -4.34 -16.23
N MET A 124 0.21 -5.49 -16.67
CA MET A 124 1.63 -5.71 -16.98
C MET A 124 2.15 -4.79 -18.09
N GLY A 125 1.34 -4.55 -19.14
CA GLY A 125 1.66 -3.60 -20.20
C GLY A 125 1.79 -2.18 -19.67
N LYS A 126 0.85 -1.72 -18.84
CA LYS A 126 0.93 -0.43 -18.15
C LYS A 126 2.20 -0.27 -17.31
N MET A 127 2.70 -1.35 -16.71
CA MET A 127 3.92 -1.39 -15.88
C MET A 127 5.19 -1.71 -16.68
N GLY A 128 5.12 -1.86 -18.01
CA GLY A 128 6.26 -2.15 -18.88
C GLY A 128 6.90 -3.53 -18.66
N ILE A 129 6.13 -4.52 -18.19
CA ILE A 129 6.63 -5.88 -17.86
C ILE A 129 5.86 -7.01 -18.58
N GLU A 130 5.03 -6.70 -19.59
CA GLU A 130 4.21 -7.72 -20.25
C GLU A 130 5.05 -8.81 -20.93
N ALA A 131 6.18 -8.43 -21.54
CA ALA A 131 7.12 -9.39 -22.14
C ALA A 131 7.72 -10.41 -21.15
N LEU A 132 7.58 -10.14 -19.83
CA LEU A 132 8.10 -11.00 -18.77
C LEU A 132 7.04 -11.95 -18.21
N ALA A 133 5.83 -12.00 -18.76
CA ALA A 133 4.67 -12.74 -18.24
C ALA A 133 4.99 -14.19 -17.88
N GLN A 134 5.75 -14.88 -18.74
CA GLN A 134 6.12 -16.31 -18.58
C GLN A 134 7.43 -16.50 -17.79
N ARG A 135 8.11 -15.43 -17.36
CA ARG A 135 9.34 -15.55 -16.59
C ARG A 135 9.05 -15.95 -15.15
N ARG A 136 9.95 -16.76 -14.58
CA ARG A 136 9.95 -17.07 -13.15
C ARG A 136 10.45 -15.86 -12.36
N ILE A 137 10.09 -15.76 -11.09
CA ILE A 137 10.50 -14.63 -10.23
C ILE A 137 12.02 -14.49 -10.08
N THR A 138 12.77 -15.59 -10.28
CA THR A 138 14.25 -15.61 -10.23
C THR A 138 14.90 -15.11 -11.53
N GLN A 139 14.14 -14.83 -12.57
CA GLN A 139 14.62 -14.44 -13.89
C GLN A 139 14.38 -12.94 -14.20
N VAL A 140 13.96 -12.18 -13.20
CA VAL A 140 13.62 -10.76 -13.33
C VAL A 140 14.34 -9.94 -12.25
N SER A 141 14.52 -8.65 -12.51
CA SER A 141 15.12 -7.73 -11.54
C SER A 141 14.16 -7.43 -10.37
N GLY A 142 14.69 -6.93 -9.25
CA GLY A 142 13.87 -6.52 -8.10
C GLY A 142 12.80 -5.50 -8.46
N GLY A 143 13.12 -4.49 -9.26
CA GLY A 143 12.17 -3.48 -9.74
C GLY A 143 11.08 -4.07 -10.65
N GLN A 144 11.44 -5.01 -11.55
CA GLN A 144 10.46 -5.74 -12.38
C GLN A 144 9.53 -6.60 -11.51
N LEU A 145 10.07 -7.27 -10.50
CA LEU A 145 9.29 -8.08 -9.58
C LEU A 145 8.37 -7.21 -8.73
N GLN A 146 8.83 -6.04 -8.27
CA GLN A 146 7.99 -5.10 -7.52
C GLN A 146 6.84 -4.55 -8.38
N ARG A 147 7.08 -4.23 -9.66
CA ARG A 147 6.01 -3.85 -10.58
C ARG A 147 5.00 -4.99 -10.80
N ALA A 148 5.45 -6.24 -10.82
CA ALA A 148 4.53 -7.38 -10.84
C ALA A 148 3.71 -7.51 -9.54
N CYS A 149 4.28 -7.18 -8.37
CA CYS A 149 3.52 -7.09 -7.11
C CYS A 149 2.44 -6.00 -7.17
N ILE A 150 2.73 -4.85 -7.78
CA ILE A 150 1.72 -3.80 -8.01
C ILE A 150 0.63 -4.33 -8.95
N CYS A 151 0.97 -4.99 -10.07
CA CYS A 151 -0.03 -5.61 -10.95
C CYS A 151 -0.93 -6.60 -10.18
N ARG A 152 -0.34 -7.47 -9.36
CA ARG A 152 -1.08 -8.43 -8.52
C ARG A 152 -2.05 -7.71 -7.57
N SER A 153 -1.61 -6.64 -6.92
CA SER A 153 -2.45 -5.88 -5.98
C SER A 153 -3.62 -5.18 -6.66
N MET A 154 -3.49 -4.84 -7.95
CA MET A 154 -4.50 -4.12 -8.74
C MET A 154 -5.49 -5.05 -9.48
N MET A 155 -5.32 -6.37 -9.40
CA MET A 155 -6.14 -7.33 -10.18
C MET A 155 -7.65 -7.25 -9.87
N ASN A 156 -8.01 -7.00 -8.62
CA ASN A 156 -9.39 -6.96 -8.16
C ASN A 156 -9.97 -5.53 -8.05
N GLU A 157 -9.32 -4.52 -8.68
CA GLU A 157 -9.77 -3.13 -8.66
C GLU A 157 -9.98 -2.60 -7.23
N PRO A 158 -8.94 -2.62 -6.39
CA PRO A 158 -9.07 -2.25 -5.00
C PRO A 158 -9.44 -0.77 -4.85
N SER A 159 -10.20 -0.45 -3.81
CA SER A 159 -10.53 0.93 -3.44
C SER A 159 -9.34 1.63 -2.78
N ILE A 160 -8.47 0.85 -2.12
CA ILE A 160 -7.25 1.34 -1.46
C ILE A 160 -6.10 0.36 -1.66
N LEU A 161 -4.91 0.91 -1.87
CA LEU A 161 -3.64 0.19 -1.95
C LEU A 161 -2.82 0.46 -0.69
N PHE A 162 -2.52 -0.59 0.06
CA PHE A 162 -1.62 -0.56 1.20
C PHE A 162 -0.20 -0.94 0.74
N ALA A 163 0.80 -0.13 1.09
CA ALA A 163 2.19 -0.37 0.72
C ALA A 163 3.09 -0.30 1.96
N ASP A 164 3.76 -1.40 2.29
CA ASP A 164 4.71 -1.48 3.40
C ASP A 164 6.13 -1.47 2.86
N GLU A 165 6.83 -0.33 2.98
CA GLU A 165 8.20 -0.11 2.50
C GLU A 165 8.41 -0.58 1.03
N PRO A 166 7.59 -0.13 0.07
CA PRO A 166 7.53 -0.73 -1.27
C PRO A 166 8.82 -0.58 -2.09
N THR A 167 9.74 0.25 -1.65
CA THR A 167 11.03 0.51 -2.30
C THR A 167 12.24 0.10 -1.47
N GLY A 168 12.04 -0.38 -0.23
CA GLY A 168 13.11 -0.63 0.73
C GLY A 168 14.14 -1.70 0.35
N ALA A 169 13.80 -2.59 -0.60
CA ALA A 169 14.72 -3.63 -1.11
C ALA A 169 15.30 -3.30 -2.50
N LEU A 170 15.07 -2.08 -3.03
CA LEU A 170 15.42 -1.69 -4.39
C LEU A 170 16.61 -0.72 -4.41
N ASN A 171 17.37 -0.74 -5.50
CA ASN A 171 18.32 0.34 -5.77
C ASN A 171 17.59 1.64 -6.15
N GLN A 172 18.29 2.76 -6.13
CA GLN A 172 17.70 4.09 -6.32
C GLN A 172 16.92 4.23 -7.66
N SER A 173 17.45 3.72 -8.76
CA SER A 173 16.78 3.80 -10.07
C SER A 173 15.48 3.02 -10.07
N ALA A 174 15.49 1.76 -9.62
CA ALA A 174 14.30 0.93 -9.52
C ALA A 174 13.27 1.49 -8.54
N ALA A 175 13.71 2.10 -7.44
CA ALA A 175 12.83 2.77 -6.48
C ALA A 175 12.12 3.96 -7.11
N GLN A 176 12.82 4.78 -7.92
CA GLN A 176 12.22 5.90 -8.65
C GLN A 176 11.16 5.43 -9.66
N GLU A 177 11.46 4.36 -10.43
CA GLU A 177 10.51 3.77 -11.39
C GLU A 177 9.25 3.26 -10.66
N VAL A 178 9.41 2.52 -9.57
CA VAL A 178 8.29 2.01 -8.76
C VAL A 178 7.46 3.15 -8.18
N MET A 179 8.10 4.21 -7.67
CA MET A 179 7.37 5.36 -7.14
C MET A 179 6.65 6.16 -8.23
N ALA A 180 7.19 6.22 -9.45
CA ALA A 180 6.49 6.80 -10.58
C ALA A 180 5.18 6.06 -10.88
N GLU A 181 5.18 4.71 -10.76
CA GLU A 181 3.97 3.91 -10.93
C GLU A 181 2.93 4.16 -9.81
N PHE A 182 3.34 4.27 -8.55
CA PHE A 182 2.43 4.66 -7.46
C PHE A 182 1.82 6.04 -7.71
N THR A 183 2.64 7.01 -8.13
CA THR A 183 2.16 8.37 -8.44
C THR A 183 1.14 8.33 -9.58
N ARG A 184 1.40 7.57 -10.65
CA ARG A 184 0.48 7.41 -11.78
C ARG A 184 -0.85 6.76 -11.35
N LEU A 185 -0.80 5.68 -10.56
CA LEU A 185 -2.00 5.03 -10.02
C LEU A 185 -2.83 5.99 -9.17
N ASN A 186 -2.19 6.82 -8.35
CA ASN A 186 -2.87 7.83 -7.55
C ASN A 186 -3.51 8.91 -8.42
N GLN A 187 -2.84 9.38 -9.46
CA GLN A 187 -3.40 10.32 -10.45
C GLN A 187 -4.58 9.71 -11.22
N GLU A 188 -4.61 8.38 -11.43
CA GLU A 188 -5.75 7.63 -11.99
C GLU A 188 -6.89 7.45 -10.95
N GLY A 189 -6.75 7.97 -9.72
CA GLY A 189 -7.77 7.95 -8.67
C GLY A 189 -7.61 6.87 -7.61
N THR A 190 -6.55 6.04 -7.66
CA THR A 190 -6.29 5.01 -6.64
C THR A 190 -5.91 5.66 -5.31
N THR A 191 -6.59 5.30 -4.23
CA THR A 191 -6.20 5.69 -2.86
C THR A 191 -5.01 4.86 -2.40
N ILE A 192 -4.01 5.49 -1.78
CA ILE A 192 -2.79 4.80 -1.36
C ILE A 192 -2.44 5.19 0.09
N LEU A 193 -2.27 4.20 0.95
CA LEU A 193 -1.69 4.36 2.28
C LEU A 193 -0.35 3.62 2.32
N MET A 194 0.73 4.36 2.48
CA MET A 194 2.10 3.85 2.38
C MET A 194 2.84 4.03 3.70
N VAL A 195 3.59 3.00 4.10
CA VAL A 195 4.60 3.11 5.16
C VAL A 195 5.96 3.28 4.51
N THR A 196 6.72 4.25 4.97
CA THR A 196 8.11 4.45 4.52
C THR A 196 8.94 5.19 5.57
N HIS A 197 10.26 4.96 5.55
CA HIS A 197 11.25 5.76 6.28
C HIS A 197 12.02 6.71 5.34
N ASP A 198 11.76 6.66 4.03
CA ASP A 198 12.45 7.50 3.03
C ASP A 198 11.66 8.80 2.79
N SER A 199 12.28 9.94 3.13
CA SER A 199 11.70 11.27 2.93
C SER A 199 11.44 11.60 1.45
N LYS A 200 12.23 11.05 0.52
CA LYS A 200 12.02 11.22 -0.93
C LYS A 200 10.74 10.53 -1.39
N VAL A 201 10.47 9.35 -0.84
CA VAL A 201 9.22 8.62 -1.08
C VAL A 201 8.04 9.39 -0.49
N ALA A 202 8.15 9.80 0.77
CA ALA A 202 7.10 10.56 1.46
C ALA A 202 6.80 11.91 0.80
N ALA A 203 7.81 12.58 0.25
CA ALA A 203 7.63 13.84 -0.49
C ALA A 203 6.76 13.71 -1.75
N LYS A 204 6.58 12.50 -2.29
CA LYS A 204 5.66 12.23 -3.41
C LYS A 204 4.21 12.08 -2.95
N CYS A 205 3.96 11.86 -1.66
CA CYS A 205 2.63 11.74 -1.10
C CYS A 205 1.98 13.11 -0.88
N GLY A 206 0.65 13.18 -0.94
CA GLY A 206 -0.10 14.41 -0.67
C GLY A 206 -0.11 14.81 0.80
N ARG A 207 0.07 13.82 1.70
CA ARG A 207 0.04 14.00 3.15
C ARG A 207 0.93 12.98 3.84
N ILE A 208 1.53 13.39 4.95
CA ILE A 208 2.43 12.58 5.76
C ILE A 208 1.93 12.58 7.20
N LEU A 209 1.80 11.41 7.80
CA LEU A 209 1.53 11.19 9.21
C LEU A 209 2.83 10.74 9.89
N TYR A 210 3.26 11.43 10.94
CA TYR A 210 4.45 11.05 11.70
C TYR A 210 4.07 10.25 12.93
N LEU A 211 4.44 8.96 12.93
CA LEU A 211 4.20 8.02 14.03
C LEU A 211 5.45 7.90 14.90
N LEU A 212 5.34 8.26 16.16
CA LEU A 212 6.40 8.12 17.18
C LEU A 212 5.80 7.51 18.45
N ASP A 213 6.47 6.51 19.01
CA ASP A 213 6.07 5.81 20.23
C ASP A 213 4.60 5.34 20.24
N GLY A 214 4.14 4.90 19.05
CA GLY A 214 2.78 4.40 18.85
C GLY A 214 1.69 5.46 18.77
N ARG A 215 2.04 6.75 18.62
CA ARG A 215 1.11 7.87 18.48
C ARG A 215 1.40 8.69 17.22
N ILE A 216 0.37 9.25 16.59
CA ILE A 216 0.56 10.26 15.56
C ILE A 216 0.92 11.57 16.27
N GLN A 217 2.16 12.02 16.08
CA GLN A 217 2.71 13.23 16.70
C GLN A 217 2.55 14.47 15.80
N GLY A 218 2.35 14.26 14.51
CA GLY A 218 2.20 15.36 13.59
C GLY A 218 1.71 14.92 12.22
N GLU A 219 1.23 15.89 11.47
CA GLU A 219 0.74 15.74 10.11
C GLU A 219 1.31 16.85 9.24
N PHE A 220 1.72 16.53 8.03
CA PHE A 220 2.32 17.48 7.10
C PHE A 220 1.84 17.22 5.66
N SER A 221 1.51 18.30 4.94
CA SER A 221 1.13 18.25 3.53
C SER A 221 2.17 19.01 2.70
N PRO A 222 3.12 18.31 2.04
CA PRO A 222 4.17 18.96 1.27
C PRO A 222 3.58 19.62 0.03
N THR A 223 3.95 20.91 -0.21
CA THR A 223 3.53 21.72 -1.35
C THR A 223 4.74 22.13 -2.20
N GLY A 224 4.50 22.59 -3.42
CA GLY A 224 5.56 23.03 -4.33
C GLY A 224 6.05 21.94 -5.28
N VAL A 225 7.16 22.21 -5.97
CA VAL A 225 7.81 21.26 -6.90
C VAL A 225 8.61 20.20 -6.12
N GLU A 226 8.92 19.07 -6.75
CA GLU A 226 9.47 17.87 -6.09
C GLU A 226 10.66 18.15 -5.17
N LYS A 227 11.66 18.94 -5.62
CA LYS A 227 12.83 19.28 -4.79
C LYS A 227 12.48 20.13 -3.56
N GLU A 228 11.53 21.05 -3.69
CA GLU A 228 11.05 21.88 -2.58
C GLU A 228 10.29 21.03 -1.56
N ARG A 229 9.47 20.11 -2.05
CA ARG A 229 8.71 19.17 -1.20
C ARG A 229 9.63 18.29 -0.38
N GLU A 230 10.68 17.70 -0.97
CA GLU A 230 11.68 16.89 -0.24
C GLU A 230 12.39 17.73 0.83
N ALA A 231 12.85 18.94 0.49
CA ALA A 231 13.50 19.82 1.44
C ALA A 231 12.55 20.25 2.58
N ALA A 232 11.27 20.48 2.29
CA ALA A 232 10.25 20.81 3.28
C ALA A 232 9.96 19.65 4.23
N VAL A 233 9.84 18.42 3.68
CA VAL A 233 9.67 17.20 4.47
C VAL A 233 10.85 16.99 5.41
N ASN A 234 12.09 17.12 4.91
CA ASN A 234 13.29 16.95 5.74
C ASN A 234 13.37 17.98 6.88
N ARG A 235 13.05 19.27 6.61
CA ARG A 235 12.99 20.29 7.66
C ARG A 235 11.92 20.00 8.71
N TRP A 236 10.74 19.57 8.27
CA TRP A 236 9.65 19.22 9.17
C TRP A 236 10.02 18.02 10.05
N LEU A 237 10.59 16.94 9.47
CA LEU A 237 11.04 15.76 10.21
C LEU A 237 12.12 16.11 11.22
N ALA A 238 13.11 16.94 10.85
CA ALA A 238 14.12 17.43 11.79
C ALA A 238 13.51 18.15 12.99
N GLY A 239 12.44 18.95 12.78
CA GLY A 239 11.67 19.58 13.86
C GLY A 239 10.90 18.60 14.75
N MET A 240 10.64 17.37 14.27
CA MET A 240 9.99 16.28 14.99
C MET A 240 10.99 15.34 15.71
N GLY A 241 12.29 15.61 15.62
CA GLY A 241 13.33 14.79 16.24
C GLY A 241 13.75 13.57 15.41
N TRP A 242 13.52 13.61 14.11
CA TRP A 242 13.95 12.57 13.13
C TRP A 242 15.43 12.63 12.87
#